data_f3268e40e3ec7418a10995b5eb11fc38
#
_entry.id   f3268e40e3ec7418a10995b5eb11fc38
#
_cell.length_a   1.000
_cell.length_b   1.000
_cell.length_c   1.000
_cell.angle_alpha   90.00
_cell.angle_beta   90.00
_cell.angle_gamma   90.00
#
_symmetry.space_group_name_H-M   'P 1'
#
loop_
_entity.id
_entity.type
_entity.pdbx_description
1 polymer ?
#
loop_
_entity_poly.entity_id
_entity_poly.type
_entity_poly.pdbx_seq_one_letter_code
_entity_poly.pdbx_strand_id
1 'polypeptide(L)'
;MCQALREAGLLIAPSTYCAAKTRPPSARAVRDTALIEDIRIAHKANLGVYGARKIHAELNRSGVPVARCTVERLMRQEGIQGIRRDKNRKTTVGEGAETERPEDLVERRFEATAPNQLWVADLTYIRTHAGWVYAAFVIDVFSRRVVGWQTSTNMRTDLALDALDMGLWQRQRTGQDATGLIHHSDRGVQYRAIRYTERLAEADAVASVGSKGDSYDCQSVLAASRKDEEVPVGVF
;
A
#
# COMPACT_ATOMS: atom_id res chain seq x y z
N MET A 1 -17.95 38.75 -34.46
CA MET A 1 -18.10 37.68 -33.41
C MET A 1 -19.55 37.54 -32.94
N CYS A 2 -20.25 38.58 -32.45
CA CYS A 2 -21.66 38.47 -32.05
C CYS A 2 -22.61 38.07 -33.20
N GLN A 3 -22.32 38.49 -34.43
CA GLN A 3 -23.09 38.09 -35.59
C GLN A 3 -22.89 36.61 -35.94
N ALA A 4 -21.66 36.12 -35.91
CA ALA A 4 -21.36 34.70 -36.11
C ALA A 4 -21.98 33.79 -35.02
N LEU A 5 -22.05 34.25 -33.75
CA LEU A 5 -22.73 33.56 -32.70
C LEU A 5 -24.26 33.49 -32.88
N ARG A 6 -24.85 34.56 -33.42
CA ARG A 6 -26.28 34.57 -33.78
C ARG A 6 -26.59 33.61 -34.91
N GLU A 7 -25.74 33.57 -35.95
CA GLU A 7 -25.85 32.62 -37.05
C GLU A 7 -25.71 31.16 -36.58
N ALA A 8 -24.94 30.93 -35.50
CA ALA A 8 -24.83 29.65 -34.83
C ALA A 8 -25.96 29.36 -33.79
N GLY A 9 -27.02 30.20 -33.78
CA GLY A 9 -28.18 30.03 -32.90
C GLY A 9 -28.01 30.51 -31.44
N LEU A 10 -26.90 31.19 -31.11
CA LEU A 10 -26.63 31.74 -29.78
C LEU A 10 -27.01 33.23 -29.73
N LEU A 11 -28.14 33.56 -29.09
CA LEU A 11 -28.63 34.90 -28.93
C LEU A 11 -27.91 35.66 -27.81
N ILE A 12 -26.72 36.20 -28.09
CA ILE A 12 -25.96 37.01 -27.14
C ILE A 12 -25.95 38.47 -27.61
N ALA A 13 -26.39 39.39 -26.74
CA ALA A 13 -26.31 40.82 -27.01
C ALA A 13 -24.83 41.30 -27.07
N PRO A 14 -24.44 42.20 -27.98
CA PRO A 14 -23.09 42.76 -28.03
C PRO A 14 -22.63 43.37 -26.70
N SER A 15 -23.53 44.02 -25.97
CA SER A 15 -23.28 44.59 -24.63
C SER A 15 -22.86 43.53 -23.61
N THR A 16 -23.50 42.36 -23.64
CA THR A 16 -23.15 41.24 -22.75
C THR A 16 -21.75 40.72 -23.02
N TYR A 17 -21.36 40.61 -24.28
CA TYR A 17 -20.00 40.20 -24.69
C TYR A 17 -18.95 41.23 -24.25
N CYS A 18 -19.19 42.52 -24.49
CA CYS A 18 -18.30 43.60 -24.10
C CYS A 18 -18.16 43.65 -22.55
N ALA A 19 -19.28 43.57 -21.83
CA ALA A 19 -19.28 43.54 -20.38
C ALA A 19 -18.53 42.32 -19.82
N ALA A 20 -18.63 41.16 -20.46
CA ALA A 20 -17.88 39.96 -20.04
C ALA A 20 -16.36 40.11 -20.18
N LYS A 21 -15.91 40.88 -21.20
CA LYS A 21 -14.47 41.17 -21.43
C LYS A 21 -13.88 42.17 -20.45
N THR A 22 -14.66 43.16 -20.03
CA THR A 22 -14.18 44.29 -19.21
C THR A 22 -14.50 44.12 -17.72
N ARG A 23 -15.38 43.18 -17.37
CA ARG A 23 -15.77 42.94 -15.99
C ARG A 23 -14.60 42.40 -15.19
N PRO A 24 -14.28 42.97 -14.03
CA PRO A 24 -13.28 42.41 -13.12
C PRO A 24 -13.70 40.99 -12.66
N PRO A 25 -12.74 40.14 -12.30
CA PRO A 25 -13.04 38.81 -11.79
C PRO A 25 -14.00 38.87 -10.60
N SER A 26 -14.94 37.94 -10.54
CA SER A 26 -15.87 37.85 -9.42
C SER A 26 -15.12 37.53 -8.12
N ALA A 27 -15.67 37.90 -6.96
CA ALA A 27 -15.09 37.56 -5.65
C ALA A 27 -14.84 36.04 -5.49
N ARG A 28 -15.70 35.22 -6.12
CA ARG A 28 -15.50 33.77 -6.17
C ARG A 28 -14.28 33.40 -7.00
N ALA A 29 -14.09 34.01 -8.18
CA ALA A 29 -12.95 33.73 -9.05
C ALA A 29 -11.61 34.13 -8.38
N VAL A 30 -11.59 35.26 -7.69
CA VAL A 30 -10.40 35.70 -6.93
C VAL A 30 -10.07 34.71 -5.83
N ARG A 31 -11.09 34.28 -5.06
CA ARG A 31 -10.89 33.27 -4.00
C ARG A 31 -10.47 31.90 -4.57
N ASP A 32 -11.06 31.49 -5.70
CA ASP A 32 -10.71 30.23 -6.35
C ASP A 32 -9.23 30.24 -6.81
N THR A 33 -8.74 31.37 -7.33
CA THR A 33 -7.33 31.53 -7.72
C THR A 33 -6.38 31.38 -6.52
N ALA A 34 -6.69 31.99 -5.39
CA ALA A 34 -5.91 31.85 -4.17
C ALA A 34 -5.90 30.38 -3.68
N LEU A 35 -7.08 29.75 -3.64
CA LEU A 35 -7.20 28.34 -3.24
C LEU A 35 -6.47 27.37 -4.17
N ILE A 36 -6.41 27.66 -5.48
CA ILE A 36 -5.63 26.85 -6.42
C ILE A 36 -4.15 26.87 -6.05
N GLU A 37 -3.62 28.03 -5.67
CA GLU A 37 -2.23 28.12 -5.24
C GLU A 37 -1.97 27.37 -3.96
N ASP A 38 -2.83 27.49 -2.96
CA ASP A 38 -2.75 26.71 -1.71
C ASP A 38 -2.81 25.21 -1.98
N ILE A 39 -3.69 24.76 -2.90
CA ILE A 39 -3.79 23.36 -3.32
C ILE A 39 -2.49 22.89 -3.97
N ARG A 40 -1.88 23.69 -4.84
CA ARG A 40 -0.61 23.36 -5.52
C ARG A 40 0.53 23.23 -4.53
N ILE A 41 0.63 24.17 -3.57
CA ILE A 41 1.64 24.14 -2.50
C ILE A 41 1.45 22.86 -1.67
N ALA A 42 0.25 22.59 -1.18
CA ALA A 42 -0.03 21.40 -0.38
C ALA A 42 0.22 20.09 -1.14
N HIS A 43 -0.12 20.04 -2.43
CA HIS A 43 0.11 18.87 -3.28
C HIS A 43 1.61 18.63 -3.50
N LYS A 44 2.37 19.69 -3.79
CA LYS A 44 3.83 19.62 -3.97
C LYS A 44 4.55 19.22 -2.68
N ALA A 45 4.18 19.81 -1.55
CA ALA A 45 4.74 19.48 -0.24
C ALA A 45 4.53 18.00 0.13
N ASN A 46 3.45 17.40 -0.38
CA ASN A 46 3.14 15.97 -0.18
C ASN A 46 3.52 15.11 -1.40
N LEU A 47 4.59 15.47 -2.11
CA LEU A 47 5.20 14.69 -3.20
C LEU A 47 4.24 14.32 -4.33
N GLY A 48 3.17 15.08 -4.54
CA GLY A 48 2.16 14.78 -5.56
C GLY A 48 1.26 13.57 -5.27
N VAL A 49 1.32 13.02 -4.06
CA VAL A 49 0.61 11.77 -3.70
C VAL A 49 -0.83 12.04 -3.26
N TYR A 50 -1.10 13.22 -2.67
CA TYR A 50 -2.38 13.51 -2.04
C TYR A 50 -3.50 13.76 -3.05
N GLY A 51 -4.58 12.99 -2.95
CA GLY A 51 -5.85 13.26 -3.63
C GLY A 51 -6.72 14.26 -2.85
N ALA A 52 -7.85 14.65 -3.42
CA ALA A 52 -8.72 15.72 -2.92
C ALA A 52 -9.12 15.58 -1.43
N ARG A 53 -9.34 14.36 -0.93
CA ARG A 53 -9.68 14.14 0.49
C ARG A 53 -8.53 14.53 1.42
N LYS A 54 -7.30 14.15 1.07
CA LYS A 54 -6.10 14.46 1.87
C LYS A 54 -5.72 15.93 1.74
N ILE A 55 -5.82 16.53 0.54
CA ILE A 55 -5.59 17.97 0.34
C ILE A 55 -6.62 18.79 1.13
N HIS A 56 -7.89 18.43 1.11
CA HIS A 56 -8.91 19.09 1.92
C HIS A 56 -8.56 19.06 3.44
N ALA A 57 -8.15 17.90 3.94
CA ALA A 57 -7.76 17.77 5.35
C ALA A 57 -6.52 18.63 5.67
N GLU A 58 -5.54 18.67 4.78
CA GLU A 58 -4.31 19.46 4.92
C GLU A 58 -4.59 20.96 4.94
N LEU A 59 -5.41 21.47 4.01
CA LEU A 59 -5.79 22.89 3.95
C LEU A 59 -6.50 23.32 5.23
N ASN A 60 -7.47 22.52 5.70
CA ASN A 60 -8.17 22.85 6.96
C ASN A 60 -7.22 22.81 8.16
N ARG A 61 -6.25 21.87 8.21
CA ARG A 61 -5.24 21.82 9.27
C ARG A 61 -4.31 23.04 9.24
N SER A 62 -4.01 23.54 8.04
CA SER A 62 -3.20 24.75 7.84
C SER A 62 -4.00 26.06 8.04
N GLY A 63 -5.26 25.99 8.50
CA GLY A 63 -6.09 27.16 8.79
C GLY A 63 -6.79 27.76 7.56
N VAL A 64 -6.83 27.05 6.42
CA VAL A 64 -7.56 27.45 5.22
C VAL A 64 -8.92 26.73 5.18
N PRO A 65 -10.00 27.34 5.68
CA PRO A 65 -11.31 26.69 5.72
C PRO A 65 -11.90 26.60 4.31
N VAL A 66 -12.09 25.40 3.82
CA VAL A 66 -12.62 25.13 2.48
C VAL A 66 -13.49 23.89 2.48
N ALA A 67 -14.56 23.88 1.68
CA ALA A 67 -15.39 22.69 1.51
C ALA A 67 -14.70 21.67 0.57
N ARG A 68 -14.85 20.37 0.88
CA ARG A 68 -14.26 19.29 0.08
C ARG A 68 -14.67 19.34 -1.39
N CYS A 69 -15.92 19.64 -1.70
CA CYS A 69 -16.41 19.75 -3.06
C CYS A 69 -15.71 20.89 -3.86
N THR A 70 -15.34 21.97 -3.18
CA THR A 70 -14.56 23.07 -3.79
C THR A 70 -13.15 22.57 -4.16
N VAL A 71 -12.47 21.87 -3.27
CA VAL A 71 -11.16 21.27 -3.52
C VAL A 71 -11.23 20.26 -4.69
N GLU A 72 -12.23 19.39 -4.68
CA GLU A 72 -12.45 18.42 -5.77
C GLU A 72 -12.66 19.09 -7.14
N ARG A 73 -13.44 20.17 -7.15
CA ARG A 73 -13.70 20.94 -8.36
C ARG A 73 -12.44 21.62 -8.88
N LEU A 74 -11.70 22.31 -8.01
CA LEU A 74 -10.49 23.04 -8.38
C LEU A 74 -9.37 22.10 -8.81
N MET A 75 -9.16 21.01 -8.09
CA MET A 75 -8.18 19.98 -8.49
C MET A 75 -8.50 19.37 -9.85
N ARG A 76 -9.78 19.12 -10.15
CA ARG A 76 -10.22 18.63 -11.47
C ARG A 76 -9.97 19.66 -12.55
N GLN A 77 -10.26 20.93 -12.29
CA GLN A 77 -10.03 22.05 -13.23
C GLN A 77 -8.54 22.18 -13.58
N GLU A 78 -7.66 22.02 -12.59
CA GLU A 78 -6.21 22.13 -12.73
C GLU A 78 -5.53 20.83 -13.18
N GLY A 79 -6.28 19.74 -13.37
CA GLY A 79 -5.73 18.42 -13.71
C GLY A 79 -4.89 17.79 -12.60
N ILE A 80 -5.00 18.29 -11.36
CA ILE A 80 -4.25 17.78 -10.21
C ILE A 80 -4.92 16.51 -9.71
N GLN A 81 -4.15 15.41 -9.61
CA GLN A 81 -4.63 14.12 -9.15
C GLN A 81 -3.67 13.53 -8.13
N GLY A 82 -4.21 12.84 -7.14
CA GLY A 82 -3.41 12.01 -6.24
C GLY A 82 -3.07 10.67 -6.88
N ILE A 83 -2.04 10.02 -6.37
CA ILE A 83 -1.65 8.69 -6.82
C ILE A 83 -2.75 7.69 -6.42
N ARG A 84 -3.27 6.98 -7.40
CA ARG A 84 -4.16 5.83 -7.17
C ARG A 84 -3.32 4.56 -7.14
N ARG A 85 -3.62 3.67 -6.20
CA ARG A 85 -3.10 2.31 -6.25
C ARG A 85 -3.64 1.68 -7.53
N ASP A 86 -2.73 1.31 -8.42
CA ASP A 86 -3.10 0.75 -9.73
C ASP A 86 -3.75 -0.63 -9.49
N LYS A 87 -5.06 -0.72 -9.70
CA LYS A 87 -5.83 -1.95 -9.50
C LYS A 87 -5.57 -3.00 -10.58
N ASN A 88 -4.90 -2.62 -11.66
CA ASN A 88 -4.78 -3.45 -12.85
C ASN A 88 -3.45 -4.18 -12.99
N ARG A 89 -2.48 -3.93 -12.14
CA ARG A 89 -1.23 -4.66 -12.20
C ARG A 89 -1.34 -5.91 -11.33
N LYS A 90 -1.85 -7.00 -11.93
CA LYS A 90 -1.69 -8.34 -11.35
C LYS A 90 -0.20 -8.64 -11.31
N THR A 91 0.39 -8.59 -10.14
CA THR A 91 1.81 -8.92 -9.92
C THR A 91 2.07 -10.42 -9.99
N THR A 92 1.01 -11.22 -9.98
CA THR A 92 1.10 -12.68 -10.06
C THR A 92 0.21 -13.16 -11.20
N VAL A 93 0.82 -13.65 -12.26
CA VAL A 93 0.14 -14.47 -13.28
C VAL A 93 0.07 -15.87 -12.71
N GLY A 94 -1.09 -16.26 -12.23
CA GLY A 94 -1.33 -17.64 -11.80
C GLY A 94 -1.46 -18.51 -13.03
N GLU A 95 -0.38 -19.12 -13.49
CA GLU A 95 -0.47 -20.24 -14.41
C GLU A 95 -1.08 -21.42 -13.67
N GLY A 96 -2.16 -21.92 -14.26
CA GLY A 96 -2.91 -23.05 -13.73
C GLY A 96 -2.13 -24.37 -13.83
N ALA A 97 -1.80 -24.93 -12.71
CA ALA A 97 -1.83 -26.34 -12.47
C ALA A 97 -2.43 -26.50 -11.06
N GLU A 98 -3.50 -27.26 -10.95
CA GLU A 98 -4.01 -27.76 -9.68
C GLU A 98 -3.01 -28.80 -9.13
N THR A 99 -1.86 -28.30 -8.70
CA THR A 99 -0.99 -29.04 -7.79
C THR A 99 -1.68 -29.02 -6.43
N GLU A 100 -1.72 -30.13 -5.74
CA GLU A 100 -2.20 -30.26 -4.36
C GLU A 100 -1.67 -29.08 -3.55
N ARG A 101 -2.61 -28.28 -3.08
CA ARG A 101 -2.26 -27.05 -2.34
C ARG A 101 -2.38 -27.36 -0.86
N PRO A 102 -1.43 -26.90 -0.02
CA PRO A 102 -1.62 -26.94 1.41
C PRO A 102 -2.94 -26.24 1.77
N GLU A 103 -3.67 -26.82 2.70
CA GLU A 103 -4.90 -26.27 3.22
C GLU A 103 -4.64 -25.00 4.04
N ASP A 104 -5.66 -24.15 4.15
CA ASP A 104 -5.62 -22.99 5.05
C ASP A 104 -5.93 -23.47 6.48
N LEU A 105 -4.87 -23.72 7.23
CA LEU A 105 -4.97 -24.18 8.62
C LEU A 105 -5.23 -23.01 9.60
N VAL A 106 -5.09 -21.78 9.17
CA VAL A 106 -5.20 -20.60 10.03
C VAL A 106 -6.62 -20.03 10.03
N GLU A 107 -7.35 -20.14 8.93
CA GLU A 107 -8.73 -19.66 8.79
C GLU A 107 -8.92 -18.22 9.34
N ARG A 108 -7.96 -17.34 9.09
CA ARG A 108 -7.90 -15.96 9.61
C ARG A 108 -7.75 -15.84 11.13
N ARG A 109 -7.48 -16.92 11.84
CA ARG A 109 -7.22 -16.91 13.29
C ARG A 109 -5.71 -16.79 13.52
N PHE A 110 -5.18 -15.59 13.46
CA PHE A 110 -3.77 -15.32 13.70
C PHE A 110 -3.50 -15.23 15.21
N GLU A 111 -3.71 -16.33 15.90
CA GLU A 111 -3.52 -16.46 17.34
C GLU A 111 -2.61 -17.64 17.64
N ALA A 112 -1.70 -17.46 18.59
CA ALA A 112 -0.83 -18.50 19.09
C ALA A 112 -0.70 -18.32 20.61
N THR A 113 -0.63 -19.43 21.33
CA THR A 113 -0.53 -19.43 22.80
C THR A 113 0.89 -19.59 23.30
N ALA A 114 1.82 -19.97 22.43
CA ALA A 114 3.24 -20.11 22.70
C ALA A 114 4.09 -19.76 21.46
N PRO A 115 5.39 -19.45 21.65
CA PRO A 115 6.31 -19.24 20.54
C PRO A 115 6.38 -20.46 19.61
N ASN A 116 6.66 -20.23 18.34
CA ASN A 116 6.86 -21.26 17.31
C ASN A 116 5.65 -22.16 17.02
N GLN A 117 4.45 -21.79 17.42
CA GLN A 117 3.22 -22.48 16.99
C GLN A 117 2.75 -22.02 15.62
N LEU A 118 2.84 -20.72 15.35
CA LEU A 118 2.41 -20.15 14.08
C LEU A 118 3.39 -19.05 13.65
N TRP A 119 3.97 -19.24 12.47
CA TRP A 119 4.72 -18.21 11.78
C TRP A 119 3.98 -17.73 10.54
N VAL A 120 4.07 -16.44 10.25
CA VAL A 120 3.50 -15.82 9.05
C VAL A 120 4.64 -15.27 8.22
N ALA A 121 4.66 -15.64 6.94
CA ALA A 121 5.63 -15.14 5.99
C ALA A 121 4.96 -14.25 4.94
N ASP A 122 5.62 -13.16 4.59
CA ASP A 122 5.16 -12.24 3.55
C ASP A 122 6.34 -11.65 2.78
N LEU A 123 6.04 -11.21 1.56
CA LEU A 123 6.97 -10.52 0.67
C LEU A 123 6.48 -9.12 0.41
N THR A 124 7.31 -8.14 0.67
CA THR A 124 7.04 -6.76 0.31
C THR A 124 8.07 -6.23 -0.68
N TYR A 125 7.73 -5.15 -1.36
CA TYR A 125 8.65 -4.48 -2.27
C TYR A 125 8.75 -3.01 -1.92
N ILE A 126 9.97 -2.51 -1.93
CA ILE A 126 10.35 -1.16 -1.51
C ILE A 126 10.95 -0.45 -2.72
N ARG A 127 10.39 0.70 -3.06
CA ARG A 127 10.96 1.53 -4.11
C ARG A 127 12.10 2.36 -3.54
N THR A 128 13.29 2.17 -4.09
CA THR A 128 14.49 2.94 -3.75
C THR A 128 14.91 3.84 -4.93
N HIS A 129 15.87 4.70 -4.71
CA HIS A 129 16.47 5.51 -5.79
C HIS A 129 17.18 4.64 -6.84
N ALA A 130 17.72 3.50 -6.45
CA ALA A 130 18.42 2.54 -7.35
C ALA A 130 17.48 1.52 -8.01
N GLY A 131 16.16 1.56 -7.72
CA GLY A 131 15.18 0.61 -8.25
C GLY A 131 14.37 -0.10 -7.17
N TRP A 132 13.80 -1.26 -7.51
CA TRP A 132 13.01 -2.05 -6.59
C TRP A 132 13.87 -2.99 -5.75
N VAL A 133 13.62 -3.02 -4.46
CA VAL A 133 14.15 -3.98 -3.50
C VAL A 133 12.99 -4.77 -2.94
N TYR A 134 13.15 -6.09 -2.90
CA TYR A 134 12.20 -7.02 -2.31
C TYR A 134 12.69 -7.43 -0.93
N ALA A 135 11.79 -7.48 0.03
CA ALA A 135 12.07 -7.96 1.38
C ALA A 135 11.13 -9.11 1.71
N ALA A 136 11.70 -10.25 2.09
CA ALA A 136 10.98 -11.36 2.70
C ALA A 136 11.16 -11.28 4.21
N PHE A 137 10.13 -11.62 4.95
CA PHE A 137 10.21 -11.72 6.40
C PHE A 137 9.27 -12.80 6.91
N VAL A 138 9.66 -13.36 8.04
CA VAL A 138 8.93 -14.37 8.79
C VAL A 138 8.70 -13.83 10.19
N ILE A 139 7.44 -13.83 10.65
CA ILE A 139 7.02 -13.30 11.93
C ILE A 139 6.45 -14.43 12.77
N ASP A 140 6.90 -14.57 13.99
CA ASP A 140 6.28 -15.41 14.99
C ASP A 140 5.05 -14.68 15.58
N VAL A 141 3.87 -15.27 15.41
CA VAL A 141 2.59 -14.65 15.76
C VAL A 141 2.45 -14.41 17.27
N PHE A 142 2.97 -15.31 18.10
CA PHE A 142 2.91 -15.17 19.54
C PHE A 142 3.74 -14.00 20.06
N SER A 143 5.02 -13.97 19.70
CA SER A 143 5.96 -12.94 20.17
C SER A 143 5.93 -11.66 19.31
N ARG A 144 5.27 -11.70 18.15
CA ARG A 144 5.27 -10.64 17.12
C ARG A 144 6.65 -10.24 16.62
N ARG A 145 7.66 -11.07 16.88
CA ARG A 145 9.03 -10.82 16.45
C ARG A 145 9.25 -11.30 15.03
N VAL A 146 9.98 -10.51 14.26
CA VAL A 146 10.56 -10.95 13.00
C VAL A 146 11.68 -11.93 13.35
N VAL A 147 11.46 -13.20 13.06
CA VAL A 147 12.39 -14.30 13.35
C VAL A 147 13.37 -14.54 12.20
N GLY A 148 12.99 -14.18 10.99
CA GLY A 148 13.85 -14.24 9.83
C GLY A 148 13.48 -13.18 8.80
N TRP A 149 14.48 -12.67 8.09
CA TRP A 149 14.28 -11.71 7.02
C TRP A 149 15.45 -11.73 6.03
N GLN A 150 15.18 -11.32 4.80
CA GLN A 150 16.19 -11.14 3.77
C GLN A 150 15.73 -10.07 2.77
N THR A 151 16.67 -9.40 2.13
CA THR A 151 16.39 -8.44 1.06
C THR A 151 17.15 -8.79 -0.22
N SER A 152 16.54 -8.53 -1.37
CA SER A 152 17.15 -8.77 -2.67
C SER A 152 16.62 -7.81 -3.72
N THR A 153 17.37 -7.59 -4.78
CA THR A 153 16.90 -6.89 -5.98
C THR A 153 16.03 -7.78 -6.89
N ASN A 154 15.97 -9.08 -6.60
CA ASN A 154 15.20 -10.08 -7.35
C ASN A 154 14.23 -10.81 -6.43
N MET A 155 12.98 -11.00 -6.90
CA MET A 155 11.95 -11.76 -6.20
C MET A 155 12.01 -13.24 -6.59
N ARG A 156 13.07 -13.94 -6.21
CA ARG A 156 13.24 -15.37 -6.43
C ARG A 156 12.86 -16.16 -5.18
N THR A 157 12.69 -17.48 -5.32
CA THR A 157 12.39 -18.39 -4.20
C THR A 157 13.48 -18.33 -3.13
N ASP A 158 14.74 -18.16 -3.52
CA ASP A 158 15.87 -18.06 -2.60
C ASP A 158 15.68 -16.95 -1.55
N LEU A 159 15.06 -15.82 -1.92
CA LEU A 159 14.77 -14.72 -1.00
C LEU A 159 13.85 -15.14 0.18
N ALA A 160 12.80 -15.89 -0.14
CA ALA A 160 11.87 -16.40 0.89
C ALA A 160 12.52 -17.52 1.71
N LEU A 161 13.31 -18.38 1.05
CA LEU A 161 14.01 -19.49 1.66
C LEU A 161 15.07 -19.02 2.67
N ASP A 162 15.89 -18.02 2.31
CA ASP A 162 16.88 -17.42 3.22
C ASP A 162 16.24 -16.82 4.46
N ALA A 163 15.08 -16.19 4.31
CA ALA A 163 14.34 -15.65 5.47
C ALA A 163 13.82 -16.78 6.38
N LEU A 164 13.31 -17.88 5.82
CA LEU A 164 12.90 -19.06 6.56
C LEU A 164 14.09 -19.70 7.31
N ASP A 165 15.20 -19.94 6.59
CA ASP A 165 16.41 -20.55 7.16
C ASP A 165 16.98 -19.71 8.31
N MET A 166 17.01 -18.39 8.17
CA MET A 166 17.40 -17.49 9.24
C MET A 166 16.53 -17.68 10.48
N GLY A 167 15.21 -17.78 10.32
CA GLY A 167 14.28 -18.00 11.42
C GLY A 167 14.51 -19.33 12.13
N LEU A 168 14.58 -20.41 11.36
CA LEU A 168 14.83 -21.76 11.87
C LEU A 168 16.18 -21.84 12.61
N TRP A 169 17.25 -21.32 11.99
CA TRP A 169 18.58 -21.29 12.61
C TRP A 169 18.60 -20.50 13.92
N GLN A 170 17.92 -19.34 13.97
CA GLN A 170 17.87 -18.51 15.16
C GLN A 170 17.18 -19.24 16.31
N ARG A 171 16.09 -19.96 16.03
CA ARG A 171 15.37 -20.76 17.04
C ARG A 171 16.20 -21.95 17.52
N GLN A 172 16.79 -22.69 16.61
CA GLN A 172 17.68 -23.81 16.94
C GLN A 172 18.85 -23.37 17.81
N ARG A 173 19.50 -22.25 17.48
CA ARG A 173 20.61 -21.68 18.25
C ARG A 173 20.22 -21.28 19.67
N THR A 174 18.98 -20.88 19.89
CA THR A 174 18.46 -20.51 21.21
C THR A 174 17.83 -21.69 21.95
N GLY A 175 17.97 -22.90 21.43
CA GLY A 175 17.41 -24.14 22.05
C GLY A 175 15.87 -24.17 21.99
N GLN A 176 15.25 -23.42 21.12
CA GLN A 176 13.80 -23.40 20.92
C GLN A 176 13.39 -24.41 19.87
N ASP A 177 12.42 -25.24 20.17
CA ASP A 177 11.87 -26.21 19.25
C ASP A 177 10.87 -25.54 18.29
N ALA A 178 10.95 -25.92 17.03
CA ALA A 178 10.02 -25.51 15.98
C ALA A 178 9.28 -26.69 15.35
N THR A 179 9.33 -27.86 15.98
CA THR A 179 8.62 -29.08 15.54
C THR A 179 7.11 -28.84 15.57
N GLY A 180 6.42 -29.17 14.47
CA GLY A 180 4.98 -28.95 14.34
C GLY A 180 4.57 -27.50 14.14
N LEU A 181 5.52 -26.59 13.87
CA LEU A 181 5.27 -25.20 13.53
C LEU A 181 4.34 -25.10 12.32
N ILE A 182 3.26 -24.34 12.41
CA ILE A 182 2.44 -23.97 11.27
C ILE A 182 3.09 -22.75 10.60
N HIS A 183 3.53 -22.92 9.36
CA HIS A 183 4.09 -21.84 8.54
C HIS A 183 3.04 -21.38 7.53
N HIS A 184 2.45 -20.22 7.78
CA HIS A 184 1.41 -19.64 6.94
C HIS A 184 1.98 -18.58 6.01
N SER A 185 1.64 -18.66 4.72
CA SER A 185 2.03 -17.70 3.70
C SER A 185 0.88 -17.36 2.76
N ASP A 186 1.07 -16.32 1.97
CA ASP A 186 0.20 -16.05 0.83
C ASP A 186 0.38 -17.12 -0.28
N ARG A 187 -0.39 -16.98 -1.37
CA ARG A 187 -0.31 -17.88 -2.54
C ARG A 187 0.85 -17.59 -3.47
N GLY A 188 1.85 -16.88 -3.03
CA GLY A 188 3.03 -16.55 -3.84
C GLY A 188 3.73 -17.81 -4.38
N VAL A 189 4.18 -17.75 -5.64
CA VAL A 189 4.91 -18.86 -6.29
C VAL A 189 6.17 -19.24 -5.53
N GLN A 190 6.77 -18.31 -4.81
CA GLN A 190 7.99 -18.50 -4.03
C GLN A 190 7.79 -19.52 -2.90
N TYR A 191 6.65 -19.44 -2.21
CA TYR A 191 6.28 -20.33 -1.10
C TYR A 191 5.81 -21.70 -1.56
N ARG A 192 5.48 -21.85 -2.86
CA ARG A 192 5.04 -23.08 -3.48
C ARG A 192 6.17 -23.82 -4.23
N ALA A 193 7.35 -23.25 -4.25
CA ALA A 193 8.50 -23.88 -4.88
C ALA A 193 8.89 -25.14 -4.10
N ILE A 194 9.24 -26.21 -4.82
CA ILE A 194 9.63 -27.51 -4.25
C ILE A 194 10.68 -27.34 -3.16
N ARG A 195 11.74 -26.59 -3.40
CA ARG A 195 12.79 -26.32 -2.42
C ARG A 195 12.29 -25.70 -1.11
N TYR A 196 11.24 -24.86 -1.19
CA TYR A 196 10.67 -24.22 -0.03
C TYR A 196 9.83 -25.21 0.79
N THR A 197 9.03 -26.01 0.13
CA THR A 197 8.20 -27.04 0.78
C THR A 197 9.04 -28.18 1.36
N GLU A 198 10.10 -28.60 0.65
CA GLU A 198 11.08 -29.56 1.19
C GLU A 198 11.76 -29.03 2.46
N ARG A 199 12.16 -27.76 2.46
CA ARG A 199 12.79 -27.15 3.62
C ARG A 199 11.86 -27.05 4.83
N LEU A 200 10.58 -26.80 4.63
CA LEU A 200 9.57 -26.88 5.71
C LEU A 200 9.43 -28.30 6.25
N ALA A 201 9.37 -29.29 5.37
CA ALA A 201 9.30 -30.70 5.76
C ALA A 201 10.54 -31.16 6.54
N GLU A 202 11.75 -30.75 6.15
CA GLU A 202 12.99 -31.01 6.89
C GLU A 202 12.99 -30.41 8.29
N ALA A 203 12.25 -29.32 8.49
CA ALA A 203 12.12 -28.66 9.79
C ALA A 203 10.90 -29.16 10.60
N ASP A 204 10.24 -30.23 10.16
CA ASP A 204 8.98 -30.72 10.75
C ASP A 204 7.89 -29.61 10.83
N ALA A 205 7.93 -28.64 9.94
CA ALA A 205 6.96 -27.57 9.88
C ALA A 205 5.83 -27.88 8.88
N VAL A 206 4.62 -27.49 9.23
CA VAL A 206 3.42 -27.70 8.42
C VAL A 206 3.14 -26.48 7.57
N ALA A 207 3.09 -26.65 6.26
CA ALA A 207 2.74 -25.55 5.33
C ALA A 207 1.24 -25.24 5.41
N SER A 208 0.90 -23.96 5.49
CA SER A 208 -0.47 -23.43 5.39
C SER A 208 -0.51 -22.28 4.40
N VAL A 209 -1.54 -22.21 3.57
CA VAL A 209 -1.65 -21.19 2.51
C VAL A 209 -3.03 -20.53 2.55
N GLY A 210 -3.06 -19.22 2.61
CA GLY A 210 -4.29 -18.44 2.69
C GLY A 210 -5.28 -18.65 1.55
N SER A 211 -6.54 -18.33 1.74
CA SER A 211 -7.63 -18.52 0.78
C SER A 211 -7.55 -17.58 -0.43
N LYS A 212 -8.27 -17.90 -1.53
CA LYS A 212 -8.19 -17.11 -2.78
C LYS A 212 -8.84 -15.74 -2.62
N GLY A 213 -8.05 -14.66 -2.78
CA GLY A 213 -8.55 -13.29 -2.79
C GLY A 213 -8.34 -12.52 -1.49
N ASP A 214 -7.72 -13.09 -0.50
CA ASP A 214 -7.47 -12.48 0.80
C ASP A 214 -6.04 -11.91 0.88
N SER A 215 -5.88 -10.68 0.38
CA SER A 215 -4.64 -9.92 0.58
C SER A 215 -4.57 -9.23 1.95
N TYR A 216 -5.53 -9.51 2.84
CA TYR A 216 -5.59 -8.92 4.18
C TYR A 216 -4.97 -9.79 5.25
N ASP A 217 -4.72 -11.07 4.98
CA ASP A 217 -4.31 -12.04 6.00
C ASP A 217 -2.95 -11.69 6.61
N CYS A 218 -1.95 -11.33 5.80
CA CYS A 218 -0.63 -10.95 6.32
C CYS A 218 -0.54 -9.49 6.78
N GLN A 219 -1.34 -8.57 6.21
CA GLN A 219 -1.32 -7.15 6.57
C GLN A 219 -1.88 -6.88 7.98
N SER A 220 -2.79 -7.69 8.47
CA SER A 220 -3.37 -7.54 9.81
C SER A 220 -2.35 -7.83 10.93
N VAL A 221 -1.48 -8.82 10.74
CA VAL A 221 -0.40 -9.15 11.68
C VAL A 221 0.66 -8.05 11.71
N LEU A 222 1.01 -7.51 10.53
CA LEU A 222 1.96 -6.38 10.39
C LEU A 222 1.40 -5.07 10.96
N ALA A 223 0.10 -4.82 10.83
CA ALA A 223 -0.55 -3.62 11.38
C ALA A 223 -0.66 -3.68 12.90
N ALA A 224 -0.80 -4.88 13.49
CA ALA A 224 -0.86 -5.07 14.93
C ALA A 224 0.51 -4.86 15.59
N SER A 225 1.62 -5.25 14.94
CA SER A 225 2.98 -5.01 15.44
C SER A 225 3.40 -3.53 15.47
N ARG A 226 2.70 -2.66 14.70
CA ARG A 226 2.96 -1.21 14.70
C ARG A 226 2.28 -0.44 15.83
N LYS A 227 1.35 -1.03 16.57
CA LYS A 227 0.61 -0.32 17.62
C LYS A 227 1.35 -0.29 18.97
N ASP A 228 2.32 -1.15 19.19
CA ASP A 228 3.00 -1.29 20.48
C ASP A 228 4.42 -0.67 20.51
N GLU A 229 4.89 -0.07 19.39
CA GLU A 229 6.16 0.67 19.34
C GLU A 229 5.92 2.18 19.29
N GLU A 230 5.51 2.78 20.40
CA GLU A 230 5.95 4.13 20.75
C GLU A 230 7.39 4.03 21.28
N VAL A 231 8.34 3.88 20.36
CA VAL A 231 9.75 4.11 20.67
C VAL A 231 9.96 5.62 20.73
N PRO A 232 10.38 6.21 21.86
CA PRO A 232 10.74 7.62 21.89
C PRO A 232 11.94 7.81 20.97
N VAL A 233 11.79 8.65 19.96
CA VAL A 233 12.89 9.13 19.11
C VAL A 233 13.84 9.92 20.00
N GLY A 234 14.80 9.23 20.59
CA GLY A 234 15.98 9.80 21.22
C GLY A 234 16.96 10.21 20.12
N VAL A 235 17.20 11.49 20.08
CA VAL A 235 18.23 12.22 19.35
C VAL A 235 19.57 11.47 19.37
N PHE A 236 20.11 11.18 18.19
CA PHE A 236 21.54 11.26 17.88
C PHE A 236 21.72 11.77 16.44
#